data_7000c95ef5584bf4b68bb582268a92a3
#
_entry.id   7000c95ef5584bf4b68bb582268a92a3
#
_cell.length_a   1.000
_cell.length_b   1.000
_cell.length_c   1.000
_cell.angle_alpha   90.00
_cell.angle_beta   90.00
_cell.angle_gamma   90.00
#
_symmetry.space_group_name_H-M   'P 1'
#
loop_
_entity.id
_entity.type
_entity.pdbx_description
1 polymer ?
#
loop_
_entity_poly.entity_id
_entity_poly.type
_entity_poly.pdbx_seq_one_letter_code
_entity_poly.pdbx_strand_id
1 'polypeptide(L)'
;MLNESAHGDNNMSRNPTALDTFMARKAEIDEALARLQALSDDHFNAHPDEINWGHAGSLGYIAEKLKELTDFAFQEGEYAE
;
A
#
# COMPACT_ATOMS: atom_id res chain seq x y z
N MET A 1 23.10 -0.16 -16.16
CA MET A 1 23.31 -0.17 -15.96
C MET A 1 23.43 -0.44 -16.10
N LEU A 2 23.10 -0.62 -16.54
CA LEU A 2 23.16 -0.81 -16.61
C LEU A 2 23.20 -1.27 -16.98
N ASN A 3 23.13 -1.69 -17.45
CA ASN A 3 23.14 -2.05 -17.74
C ASN A 3 23.22 -2.58 -17.95
N GLU A 4 22.98 -3.07 -18.40
CA GLU A 4 23.05 -3.54 -18.47
C GLU A 4 23.29 -4.05 -18.62
N SER A 5 23.45 -4.25 -19.09
CA SER A 5 23.69 -4.72 -19.17
C SER A 5 23.80 -5.20 -19.34
N ALA A 6 23.97 -5.47 -19.95
CA ALA A 6 24.05 -5.91 -19.97
C ALA A 6 23.90 -6.32 -20.13
N HIS A 7 23.78 -6.39 -20.65
CA HIS A 7 23.53 -6.78 -20.66
C HIS A 7 23.24 -6.98 -20.95
N GLY A 8 23.50 -7.21 -21.71
CA GLY A 8 23.12 -7.48 -21.81
C GLY A 8 22.47 -7.44 -22.20
N ASP A 9 22.49 -7.50 -22.42
CA ASP A 9 21.77 -7.35 -22.62
C ASP A 9 21.20 -7.13 -23.00
N ASN A 10 21.22 -7.19 -23.47
CA ASN A 10 20.44 -6.84 -23.53
C ASN A 10 19.72 -6.45 -23.74
N ASN A 11 19.55 -6.38 -24.15
CA ASN A 11 18.77 -6.11 -24.00
C ASN A 11 18.20 -5.60 -23.86
N MET A 12 18.14 -5.13 -23.91
CA MET A 12 17.46 -4.68 -23.59
C MET A 12 16.11 -4.71 -23.11
N SER A 13 15.70 -4.61 -23.41
CA SER A 13 14.39 -4.93 -22.89
C SER A 13 14.33 -6.36 -22.40
N ARG A 14 14.03 -6.52 -21.14
CA ARG A 14 13.91 -7.83 -20.52
C ARG A 14 12.77 -7.78 -19.51
N ASN A 15 12.26 -8.96 -19.18
CA ASN A 15 11.21 -9.06 -18.18
C ASN A 15 11.77 -8.76 -16.79
N PRO A 16 11.00 -8.08 -15.95
CA PRO A 16 11.44 -7.86 -14.57
C PRO A 16 11.59 -9.19 -13.85
N THR A 17 12.52 -9.26 -12.94
CA THR A 17 12.65 -10.41 -12.08
C THR A 17 11.61 -10.34 -10.96
N ALA A 18 11.41 -11.46 -10.26
CA ALA A 18 10.54 -11.45 -9.09
C ALA A 18 11.03 -10.46 -8.05
N LEU A 19 12.35 -10.34 -7.89
CA LEU A 19 12.90 -9.38 -6.93
C LEU A 19 12.59 -7.95 -7.35
N ASP A 20 12.76 -7.64 -8.64
CA ASP A 20 12.45 -6.30 -9.13
C ASP A 20 10.99 -5.94 -8.85
N THR A 21 10.09 -6.87 -9.13
CA THR A 21 8.68 -6.64 -8.91
C THR A 21 8.38 -6.48 -7.42
N PHE A 22 8.97 -7.33 -6.59
CA PHE A 22 8.79 -7.24 -5.15
C PHE A 22 9.20 -5.85 -4.64
N MET A 23 10.37 -5.37 -5.06
CA MET A 23 10.86 -4.09 -4.59
C MET A 23 9.96 -2.95 -5.06
N ALA A 24 9.44 -3.03 -6.29
CA ALA A 24 8.55 -2.00 -6.79
C ALA A 24 7.24 -1.97 -6.00
N ARG A 25 6.68 -3.14 -5.71
CA ARG A 25 5.44 -3.20 -4.94
C ARG A 25 5.66 -2.72 -3.51
N LYS A 26 6.80 -3.10 -2.91
CA LYS A 26 7.11 -2.63 -1.57
C LYS A 26 7.18 -1.11 -1.50
N ALA A 27 7.80 -0.49 -2.51
CA ALA A 27 7.90 0.96 -2.53
C ALA A 27 6.52 1.61 -2.61
N GLU A 28 5.61 1.03 -3.41
CA GLU A 28 4.25 1.53 -3.49
C GLU A 28 3.52 1.42 -2.16
N ILE A 29 3.73 0.30 -1.48
CA ILE A 29 3.10 0.10 -0.18
C ILE A 29 3.63 1.10 0.84
N ASP A 30 4.95 1.28 0.87
CA ASP A 30 5.57 2.21 1.81
C ASP A 30 5.02 3.63 1.60
N GLU A 31 4.87 4.04 0.35
CA GLU A 31 4.33 5.36 0.07
C GLU A 31 2.88 5.48 0.52
N ALA A 32 2.08 4.46 0.23
CA ALA A 32 0.66 4.48 0.61
C ALA A 32 0.51 4.53 2.12
N LEU A 33 1.33 3.76 2.84
CA LEU A 33 1.28 3.76 4.30
C LEU A 33 1.65 5.11 4.87
N ALA A 34 2.69 5.75 4.31
CA ALA A 34 3.11 7.07 4.78
C ALA A 34 2.00 8.10 4.55
N ARG A 35 1.34 8.04 3.41
CA ARG A 35 0.26 8.98 3.11
C ARG A 35 -0.94 8.76 4.03
N LEU A 36 -1.29 7.51 4.28
CA LEU A 36 -2.40 7.21 5.18
C LEU A 36 -2.07 7.65 6.61
N GLN A 37 -0.81 7.42 7.03
CA GLN A 37 -0.41 7.83 8.36
C GLN A 37 -0.50 9.35 8.53
N ALA A 38 -0.03 10.10 7.52
CA ALA A 38 -0.10 11.55 7.57
C ALA A 38 -1.57 12.03 7.63
N LEU A 39 -2.43 11.38 6.85
CA LEU A 39 -3.84 11.73 6.84
C LEU A 39 -4.48 11.43 8.18
N SER A 40 -4.14 10.29 8.77
CA SER A 40 -4.67 9.91 10.07
C SER A 40 -4.20 10.88 11.15
N ASP A 41 -2.93 11.31 11.08
CA ASP A 41 -2.39 12.25 12.05
C ASP A 41 -3.13 13.59 12.00
N ASP A 42 -3.69 13.94 10.86
CA ASP A 42 -4.50 15.15 10.69
C ASP A 42 -5.99 14.87 10.88
N HIS A 43 -6.35 13.77 11.52
CA HIS A 43 -7.73 13.39 11.78
C HIS A 43 -8.55 13.30 10.50
N PHE A 44 -7.91 12.85 9.40
CA PHE A 44 -8.54 12.70 8.09
C PHE A 44 -9.15 14.01 7.60
N ASN A 45 -8.51 15.13 7.97
CA ASN A 45 -8.93 16.48 7.59
C ASN A 45 -10.33 16.83 8.06
N ALA A 46 -10.85 16.12 9.05
CA ALA A 46 -12.17 16.38 9.59
C ALA A 46 -12.04 17.11 10.92
N HIS A 47 -12.73 18.25 11.02
CA HIS A 47 -12.74 18.99 12.27
C HIS A 47 -13.67 18.27 13.25
N PRO A 48 -13.24 18.07 14.52
CA PRO A 48 -14.07 17.32 15.47
C PRO A 48 -15.50 17.82 15.61
N ASP A 49 -15.70 19.13 15.49
CA ASP A 49 -17.02 19.71 15.64
C ASP A 49 -17.89 19.52 14.41
N GLU A 50 -17.32 19.05 13.31
CA GLU A 50 -18.04 18.90 12.03
C GLU A 50 -18.19 17.45 11.62
N ILE A 51 -17.86 16.51 12.48
CA ILE A 51 -17.94 15.10 12.14
C ILE A 51 -19.41 14.69 12.02
N ASN A 52 -19.70 13.97 10.93
CA ASN A 52 -21.06 13.49 10.70
C ASN A 52 -20.98 12.04 10.22
N TRP A 53 -22.15 11.46 9.94
CA TRP A 53 -22.20 10.04 9.56
C TRP A 53 -21.48 9.76 8.25
N GLY A 54 -21.39 10.74 7.35
CA GLY A 54 -20.59 10.59 6.12
C GLY A 54 -19.13 10.38 6.42
N HIS A 55 -18.59 11.16 7.35
CA HIS A 55 -17.20 10.99 7.79
C HIS A 55 -17.00 9.61 8.43
N ALA A 56 -17.93 9.23 9.31
CA ALA A 56 -17.84 7.93 9.97
C ALA A 56 -17.90 6.79 8.97
N GLY A 57 -18.75 6.91 7.94
CA GLY A 57 -18.86 5.91 6.90
C GLY A 57 -17.57 5.77 6.10
N SER A 58 -16.96 6.91 5.76
CA SER A 58 -15.70 6.88 5.01
C SER A 58 -14.60 6.21 5.82
N LEU A 59 -14.51 6.52 7.11
CA LEU A 59 -13.51 5.87 7.95
C LEU A 59 -13.78 4.40 8.14
N GLY A 60 -15.08 4.02 8.22
CA GLY A 60 -15.43 2.62 8.30
C GLY A 60 -14.96 1.84 7.07
N TYR A 61 -15.12 2.43 5.89
CA TYR A 61 -14.65 1.82 4.66
C TYR A 61 -13.13 1.62 4.69
N ILE A 62 -12.40 2.67 5.07
CA ILE A 62 -10.94 2.59 5.13
C ILE A 62 -10.51 1.55 6.15
N ALA A 63 -11.13 1.55 7.33
CA ALA A 63 -10.78 0.60 8.38
C ALA A 63 -11.04 -0.83 7.92
N GLU A 64 -12.15 -1.06 7.22
CA GLU A 64 -12.47 -2.39 6.73
C GLU A 64 -11.43 -2.87 5.73
N LYS A 65 -11.03 -1.99 4.80
CA LYS A 65 -10.03 -2.36 3.81
C LYS A 65 -8.68 -2.63 4.44
N LEU A 66 -8.30 -1.82 5.42
CA LEU A 66 -7.04 -2.04 6.11
C LEU A 66 -7.07 -3.34 6.90
N LYS A 67 -8.22 -3.68 7.51
CA LYS A 67 -8.32 -4.95 8.22
C LYS A 67 -8.16 -6.11 7.27
N GLU A 68 -8.77 -6.04 6.08
CA GLU A 68 -8.59 -7.08 5.08
C GLU A 68 -7.11 -7.26 4.72
N LEU A 69 -6.41 -6.13 4.58
CA LEU A 69 -5.00 -6.18 4.23
C LEU A 69 -4.15 -6.77 5.34
N THR A 70 -4.40 -6.37 6.58
CA THR A 70 -3.63 -6.94 7.69
C THR A 70 -3.97 -8.40 7.91
N ASP A 71 -5.24 -8.79 7.74
CA ASP A 71 -5.61 -10.19 7.85
C ASP A 71 -4.86 -11.02 6.81
N PHE A 72 -4.77 -10.51 5.58
CA PHE A 72 -4.05 -11.20 4.53
C PHE A 72 -2.55 -11.27 4.84
N ALA A 73 -1.96 -10.14 5.21
CA ALA A 73 -0.52 -10.05 5.42
C ALA A 73 -0.05 -10.92 6.59
N PHE A 74 -0.87 -11.01 7.63
CA PHE A 74 -0.51 -11.76 8.83
C PHE A 74 -1.22 -13.11 8.90
N GLN A 75 -1.96 -13.47 7.86
CA GLN A 75 -2.67 -14.73 7.74
C GLN A 75 -3.62 -14.95 8.90
N GLU A 76 -4.49 -13.95 9.11
CA GLU A 76 -5.49 -13.95 10.16
C GLU A 76 -6.87 -13.91 9.53
N GLY A 77 -7.90 -14.06 10.38
CA GLY A 77 -9.27 -14.01 9.91
C GLY A 77 -9.52 -15.07 8.85
N GLU A 78 -10.12 -14.66 7.72
CA GLU A 78 -10.43 -15.63 6.66
C GLU A 78 -9.18 -16.14 5.95
N TYR A 79 -8.02 -15.52 6.18
CA TYR A 79 -6.76 -15.96 5.59
C TYR A 79 -5.95 -16.83 6.54
N ALA A 80 -6.49 -17.14 7.71
CA ALA A 80 -5.83 -18.02 8.67
C ALA A 80 -5.72 -19.42 8.10
N GLU A 81 -4.62 -20.10 8.40
CA GLU A 81 -4.40 -21.50 7.94
C GLU A 81 -4.76 -22.51 8.98
#